data_87b227b54ffff4742e1abc57fed14a56
#
_entry.id   87b227b54ffff4742e1abc57fed14a56
#
_cell.length_a   1.000
_cell.length_b   1.000
_cell.length_c   1.000
_cell.angle_alpha   90.00
_cell.angle_beta   90.00
_cell.angle_gamma   90.00
#
_symmetry.space_group_name_H-M   'P 1'
#
loop_
_entity.id
_entity.type
_entity.pdbx_description
1 polymer ?
#
loop_
_entity_poly.entity_id
_entity_poly.type
_entity_poly.pdbx_seq_one_letter_code
_entity_poly.pdbx_strand_id
1 'polypeptide(L)'
;MKYLFLALSSFLAIVAQMIAGSNFFLFNFLDLSLLLVAYWAIYRSRTQSLFVGSISGLLLDAALGWPLGYNGFSKTLAAFFIGQCWKRFNTADQHWVRFLIIAASSCLSSLALFVLFWLMQRSSSSIFLGASILQALITAGVGVLFFACFDSYKRIQTNKAH
;
A
#
# COMPACT_ATOMS: atom_id res chain seq x y z
N MET A 1 -14.76 -2.30 -18.17
CA MET A 1 -13.33 -2.03 -18.38
C MET A 1 -12.60 -1.50 -17.13
N LYS A 2 -13.16 -0.55 -16.33
CA LYS A 2 -12.46 0.04 -15.16
C LYS A 2 -12.09 -1.00 -14.07
N TYR A 3 -12.99 -1.90 -13.75
CA TYR A 3 -12.77 -2.94 -12.73
C TYR A 3 -11.79 -4.04 -13.16
N LEU A 4 -11.77 -4.35 -14.45
CA LEU A 4 -10.79 -5.29 -15.01
C LEU A 4 -9.37 -4.73 -14.89
N PHE A 5 -9.20 -3.43 -15.16
CA PHE A 5 -7.91 -2.75 -14.99
C PHE A 5 -7.47 -2.71 -13.52
N LEU A 6 -8.42 -2.55 -12.58
CA LEU A 6 -8.17 -2.63 -11.14
C LEU A 6 -7.64 -4.01 -10.74
N ALA A 7 -8.34 -5.07 -11.16
CA ALA A 7 -7.95 -6.44 -10.85
C ALA A 7 -6.58 -6.78 -11.48
N LEU A 8 -6.35 -6.38 -12.72
CA LEU A 8 -5.10 -6.63 -13.43
C LEU A 8 -3.91 -5.90 -12.78
N SER A 9 -4.10 -4.62 -12.40
CA SER A 9 -3.04 -3.86 -11.70
C SER A 9 -2.72 -4.43 -10.33
N SER A 10 -3.73 -4.91 -9.59
CA SER A 10 -3.53 -5.56 -8.29
C SER A 10 -2.77 -6.88 -8.44
N PHE A 11 -3.13 -7.67 -9.43
CA PHE A 11 -2.45 -8.94 -9.72
C PHE A 11 -0.98 -8.70 -10.11
N LEU A 12 -0.72 -7.75 -11.01
CA LEU A 12 0.63 -7.42 -11.46
C LEU A 12 1.51 -6.92 -10.30
N ALA A 13 0.98 -6.08 -9.41
CA ALA A 13 1.70 -5.59 -8.25
C ALA A 13 2.11 -6.73 -7.30
N ILE A 14 1.24 -7.72 -7.09
CA ILE A 14 1.52 -8.87 -6.21
C ILE A 14 2.55 -9.79 -6.85
N VAL A 15 2.41 -10.10 -8.13
CA VAL A 15 3.41 -10.89 -8.86
C VAL A 15 4.77 -10.22 -8.81
N ALA A 16 4.82 -8.89 -9.04
CA ALA A 16 6.05 -8.12 -8.91
C ALA A 16 6.63 -8.17 -7.49
N GLN A 17 5.79 -8.09 -6.47
CA GLN A 17 6.21 -8.19 -5.06
C GLN A 17 6.80 -9.56 -4.74
N MET A 18 6.20 -10.65 -5.23
CA MET A 18 6.70 -12.00 -5.02
C MET A 18 8.05 -12.23 -5.71
N ILE A 19 8.18 -11.81 -6.97
CA ILE A 19 9.43 -11.93 -7.73
C ILE A 19 10.54 -11.07 -7.11
N ALA A 20 10.23 -9.84 -6.71
CA ALA A 20 11.20 -8.95 -6.09
C ALA A 20 11.65 -9.45 -4.72
N GLY A 21 10.73 -9.97 -3.91
CA GLY A 21 11.02 -10.53 -2.59
C GLY A 21 11.91 -11.76 -2.62
N SER A 22 11.85 -12.58 -3.70
CA SER A 22 12.70 -13.77 -3.84
C SER A 22 14.16 -13.44 -4.19
N ASN A 23 14.42 -12.30 -4.82
CA ASN A 23 15.75 -11.96 -5.33
C ASN A 23 16.51 -10.94 -4.46
N PHE A 24 15.82 -10.10 -3.70
CA PHE A 24 16.46 -9.05 -2.93
C PHE A 24 15.87 -8.95 -1.52
N PHE A 25 16.70 -9.06 -0.50
CA PHE A 25 16.30 -8.98 0.91
C PHE A 25 15.53 -7.70 1.27
N LEU A 26 15.93 -6.56 0.73
CA LEU A 26 15.26 -5.26 0.97
C LEU A 26 13.83 -5.21 0.42
N PHE A 27 13.53 -5.94 -0.65
CA PHE A 27 12.18 -5.98 -1.23
C PHE A 27 11.20 -6.79 -0.40
N ASN A 28 11.67 -7.64 0.52
CA ASN A 28 10.80 -8.32 1.49
C ASN A 28 10.12 -7.33 2.46
N PHE A 29 10.75 -6.17 2.68
CA PHE A 29 10.20 -5.09 3.50
C PHE A 29 9.40 -4.06 2.68
N LEU A 30 9.34 -4.20 1.36
CA LEU A 30 8.58 -3.29 0.50
C LEU A 30 7.18 -3.82 0.27
N ASP A 31 6.18 -3.04 0.68
CA ASP A 31 4.78 -3.37 0.45
C ASP A 31 4.25 -2.69 -0.83
N LEU A 32 4.51 -3.32 -1.99
CA LEU A 32 4.02 -2.82 -3.29
C LEU A 32 2.50 -2.77 -3.35
N SER A 33 1.82 -3.69 -2.67
CA SER A 33 0.37 -3.71 -2.64
C SER A 33 -0.19 -2.48 -1.90
N LEU A 34 0.48 -2.03 -0.81
CA LEU A 34 0.13 -0.80 -0.12
C LEU A 34 0.37 0.45 -0.98
N LEU A 35 1.47 0.48 -1.74
CA LEU A 35 1.75 1.60 -2.67
C LEU A 35 0.70 1.70 -3.76
N LEU A 36 0.23 0.58 -4.30
CA LEU A 36 -0.87 0.54 -5.25
C LEU A 36 -2.16 1.10 -4.62
N VAL A 37 -2.49 0.66 -3.41
CA VAL A 37 -3.65 1.16 -2.64
C VAL A 37 -3.54 2.66 -2.41
N ALA A 38 -2.35 3.16 -2.04
CA ALA A 38 -2.10 4.58 -1.84
C ALA A 38 -2.31 5.39 -3.13
N TYR A 39 -1.82 4.89 -4.26
CA TYR A 39 -2.05 5.50 -5.57
C TYR A 39 -3.55 5.67 -5.87
N TRP A 40 -4.34 4.60 -5.70
CA TRP A 40 -5.78 4.66 -5.94
C TRP A 40 -6.52 5.54 -4.94
N ALA A 41 -6.08 5.59 -3.67
CA ALA A 41 -6.68 6.43 -2.64
C ALA A 41 -6.42 7.93 -2.88
N ILE A 42 -5.27 8.28 -3.46
CA ILE A 42 -4.86 9.66 -3.72
C ILE A 42 -5.48 10.17 -5.04
N TYR A 43 -5.40 9.39 -6.12
CA TYR A 43 -5.73 9.87 -7.48
C TYR A 43 -7.09 9.44 -7.99
N ARG A 44 -7.79 8.55 -7.29
CA ARG A 44 -9.06 7.97 -7.74
C ARG A 44 -10.17 8.10 -6.69
N SER A 45 -11.32 7.47 -6.93
CA SER A 45 -12.44 7.52 -5.99
C SER A 45 -12.18 6.64 -4.76
N ARG A 46 -12.75 7.05 -3.61
CA ARG A 46 -12.67 6.31 -2.34
C ARG A 46 -13.14 4.85 -2.50
N THR A 47 -14.25 4.65 -3.20
CA THR A 47 -14.80 3.30 -3.42
C THR A 47 -13.81 2.41 -4.17
N GLN A 48 -13.18 2.95 -5.21
CA GLN A 48 -12.19 2.20 -5.99
C GLN A 48 -10.95 1.83 -5.16
N SER A 49 -10.46 2.72 -4.29
CA SER A 49 -9.32 2.41 -3.42
C SER A 49 -9.64 1.33 -2.40
N LEU A 50 -10.86 1.31 -1.85
CA LEU A 50 -11.31 0.25 -0.95
C LEU A 50 -11.37 -1.11 -1.66
N PHE A 51 -11.92 -1.15 -2.88
CA PHE A 51 -11.93 -2.37 -3.69
C PHE A 51 -10.52 -2.86 -4.01
N VAL A 52 -9.61 -1.96 -4.39
CA VAL A 52 -8.20 -2.32 -4.65
C VAL A 52 -7.56 -2.86 -3.39
N GLY A 53 -7.77 -2.22 -2.23
CA GLY A 53 -7.26 -2.69 -0.95
C GLY A 53 -7.75 -4.10 -0.60
N SER A 54 -9.05 -4.35 -0.76
CA SER A 54 -9.64 -5.66 -0.51
C SER A 54 -9.11 -6.72 -1.47
N ILE A 55 -9.15 -6.48 -2.77
CA ILE A 55 -8.72 -7.45 -3.80
C ILE A 55 -7.22 -7.72 -3.68
N SER A 56 -6.38 -6.69 -3.58
CA SER A 56 -4.93 -6.88 -3.46
C SER A 56 -4.55 -7.60 -2.17
N GLY A 57 -5.23 -7.30 -1.06
CA GLY A 57 -4.99 -8.00 0.19
C GLY A 57 -5.42 -9.47 0.16
N LEU A 58 -6.60 -9.79 -0.41
CA LEU A 58 -7.05 -11.19 -0.57
C LEU A 58 -6.12 -11.99 -1.49
N LEU A 59 -5.67 -11.40 -2.58
CA LEU A 59 -4.70 -12.05 -3.47
C LEU A 59 -3.35 -12.29 -2.77
N LEU A 60 -2.92 -11.33 -1.92
CA LEU A 60 -1.71 -11.50 -1.14
C LEU A 60 -1.84 -12.61 -0.10
N ASP A 61 -2.99 -12.73 0.58
CA ASP A 61 -3.29 -13.82 1.50
C ASP A 61 -3.23 -15.17 0.80
N ALA A 62 -3.85 -15.27 -0.38
CA ALA A 62 -3.82 -16.49 -1.19
C ALA A 62 -2.39 -16.84 -1.65
N ALA A 63 -1.58 -15.85 -2.02
CA ALA A 63 -0.21 -16.03 -2.46
C ALA A 63 0.73 -16.48 -1.33
N LEU A 64 0.51 -15.99 -0.11
CA LEU A 64 1.30 -16.33 1.09
C LEU A 64 0.80 -17.58 1.81
N GLY A 65 -0.32 -18.16 1.39
CA GLY A 65 -0.96 -19.28 2.10
C GLY A 65 -1.49 -18.90 3.50
N TRP A 66 -1.79 -17.63 3.71
CA TRP A 66 -2.35 -17.12 4.96
C TRP A 66 -3.88 -17.26 4.97
N PRO A 67 -4.53 -17.22 6.17
CA PRO A 67 -5.98 -17.18 6.22
C PRO A 67 -6.52 -16.00 5.41
N LEU A 68 -7.45 -16.27 4.51
CA LEU A 68 -8.03 -15.26 3.63
C LEU A 68 -8.70 -14.15 4.45
N GLY A 69 -8.41 -12.92 4.09
CA GLY A 69 -9.00 -11.71 4.68
C GLY A 69 -8.07 -10.93 5.62
N TYR A 70 -6.92 -11.47 6.05
CA TYR A 70 -6.01 -10.78 6.97
C TYR A 70 -5.39 -9.54 6.30
N ASN A 71 -4.72 -9.73 5.19
CA ASN A 71 -4.22 -8.62 4.38
C ASN A 71 -5.37 -7.87 3.71
N GLY A 72 -6.45 -8.55 3.33
CA GLY A 72 -7.65 -7.94 2.78
C GLY A 72 -8.22 -6.87 3.71
N PHE A 73 -8.43 -7.18 4.98
CA PHE A 73 -8.91 -6.24 5.99
C PHE A 73 -7.89 -5.12 6.24
N SER A 74 -6.63 -5.47 6.48
CA SER A 74 -5.55 -4.54 6.76
C SER A 74 -5.37 -3.50 5.64
N LYS A 75 -5.35 -3.93 4.37
CA LYS A 75 -5.20 -3.04 3.20
C LYS A 75 -6.44 -2.18 2.95
N THR A 76 -7.63 -2.70 3.20
CA THR A 76 -8.87 -1.92 3.11
C THR A 76 -8.91 -0.82 4.16
N LEU A 77 -8.47 -1.12 5.38
CA LEU A 77 -8.37 -0.14 6.47
C LEU A 77 -7.32 0.94 6.13
N ALA A 78 -6.18 0.56 5.58
CA ALA A 78 -5.17 1.50 5.09
C ALA A 78 -5.72 2.38 3.96
N ALA A 79 -6.46 1.81 2.98
CA ALA A 79 -7.11 2.56 1.90
C ALA A 79 -8.07 3.62 2.43
N PHE A 80 -8.88 3.25 3.42
CA PHE A 80 -9.80 4.17 4.07
C PHE A 80 -9.06 5.32 4.77
N PHE A 81 -8.02 5.00 5.54
CA PHE A 81 -7.21 5.97 6.27
C PHE A 81 -6.53 6.96 5.32
N ILE A 82 -5.87 6.47 4.27
CA ILE A 82 -5.20 7.32 3.27
C ILE A 82 -6.22 8.26 2.62
N GLY A 83 -7.39 7.74 2.21
CA GLY A 83 -8.44 8.53 1.56
C GLY A 83 -9.03 9.61 2.47
N GLN A 84 -9.11 9.39 3.79
CA GLN A 84 -9.54 10.39 4.76
C GLN A 84 -8.48 11.46 4.98
N CYS A 85 -7.25 11.05 5.24
CA CYS A 85 -6.13 11.97 5.48
C CYS A 85 -5.87 12.85 4.26
N TRP A 86 -5.85 12.25 3.06
CA TRP A 86 -5.63 12.99 1.83
C TRP A 86 -6.65 14.11 1.59
N LYS A 87 -7.94 13.82 1.82
CA LYS A 87 -8.99 14.85 1.69
C LYS A 87 -8.87 15.98 2.71
N ARG A 88 -8.42 15.66 3.92
CA ARG A 88 -8.33 16.64 5.00
C ARG A 88 -7.13 17.57 4.84
N PHE A 89 -6.01 17.04 4.39
CA PHE A 89 -4.76 17.80 4.28
C PHE A 89 -4.56 18.49 2.93
N ASN A 90 -5.33 18.15 1.89
CA ASN A 90 -5.43 18.76 0.54
C ASN A 90 -4.18 19.53 0.06
N THR A 91 -2.99 19.10 0.44
CA THR A 91 -1.73 19.79 0.15
C THR A 91 -1.02 19.04 -0.97
N ALA A 92 -1.41 19.35 -2.21
CA ALA A 92 -0.93 18.68 -3.43
C ALA A 92 0.60 18.72 -3.60
N ASP A 93 1.30 19.65 -2.95
CA ASP A 93 2.71 19.92 -3.20
C ASP A 93 3.68 19.54 -2.06
N GLN A 94 3.17 18.99 -0.95
CA GLN A 94 4.05 18.63 0.17
C GLN A 94 4.42 17.13 0.17
N HIS A 95 5.59 16.80 -0.33
CA HIS A 95 6.15 15.44 -0.30
C HIS A 95 6.20 14.84 1.11
N TRP A 96 6.46 15.68 2.14
CA TRP A 96 6.46 15.27 3.54
C TRP A 96 5.11 14.78 4.05
N VAL A 97 4.02 15.42 3.64
CA VAL A 97 2.66 14.97 4.01
C VAL A 97 2.35 13.62 3.41
N ARG A 98 2.75 13.38 2.16
CA ARG A 98 2.60 12.06 1.50
C ARG A 98 3.41 11.00 2.23
N PHE A 99 4.68 11.31 2.59
CA PHE A 99 5.51 10.41 3.38
C PHE A 99 4.83 10.01 4.68
N LEU A 100 4.36 11.00 5.46
CA LEU A 100 3.68 10.75 6.74
C LEU A 100 2.40 9.93 6.58
N ILE A 101 1.58 10.21 5.57
CA ILE A 101 0.35 9.46 5.31
C ILE A 101 0.67 8.00 4.95
N ILE A 102 1.66 7.76 4.09
CA ILE A 102 2.04 6.41 3.69
C ILE A 102 2.68 5.66 4.87
N ALA A 103 3.56 6.29 5.63
CA ALA A 103 4.17 5.70 6.82
C ALA A 103 3.12 5.32 7.87
N ALA A 104 2.21 6.26 8.18
CA ALA A 104 1.14 6.02 9.13
C ALA A 104 0.18 4.91 8.66
N SER A 105 -0.15 4.86 7.37
CA SER A 105 -0.99 3.79 6.81
C SER A 105 -0.30 2.43 6.82
N SER A 106 1.01 2.38 6.61
CA SER A 106 1.80 1.15 6.73
C SER A 106 1.84 0.66 8.19
N CYS A 107 2.08 1.55 9.15
CA CYS A 107 1.98 1.21 10.57
C CYS A 107 0.58 0.70 10.95
N LEU A 108 -0.46 1.38 10.48
CA LEU A 108 -1.85 0.97 10.72
C LEU A 108 -2.15 -0.41 10.14
N SER A 109 -1.68 -0.68 8.92
CA SER A 109 -1.78 -2.00 8.27
C SER A 109 -1.10 -3.09 9.08
N SER A 110 0.12 -2.84 9.56
CA SER A 110 0.87 -3.78 10.40
C SER A 110 0.22 -4.01 11.76
N LEU A 111 -0.32 -2.95 12.39
CA LEU A 111 -1.07 -3.08 13.63
C LEU A 111 -2.35 -3.91 13.44
N ALA A 112 -3.07 -3.69 12.35
CA ALA A 112 -4.27 -4.48 12.04
C ALA A 112 -3.94 -5.96 11.89
N LEU A 113 -2.86 -6.29 11.17
CA LEU A 113 -2.37 -7.67 11.07
C LEU A 113 -1.97 -8.24 12.42
N PHE A 114 -1.23 -7.48 13.23
CA PHE A 114 -0.83 -7.91 14.57
C PHE A 114 -2.04 -8.26 15.44
N VAL A 115 -3.06 -7.39 15.47
CA VAL A 115 -4.30 -7.61 16.23
C VAL A 115 -5.03 -8.86 15.72
N LEU A 116 -5.13 -9.06 14.41
CA LEU A 116 -5.75 -10.25 13.83
C LEU A 116 -5.02 -11.54 14.19
N PHE A 117 -3.66 -11.55 14.13
CA PHE A 117 -2.87 -12.71 14.55
C PHE A 117 -3.01 -12.99 16.03
N TRP A 118 -3.06 -11.95 16.87
CA TRP A 118 -3.25 -12.08 18.31
C TRP A 118 -4.64 -12.66 18.66
N LEU A 119 -5.69 -12.18 17.99
CA LEU A 119 -7.07 -12.68 18.17
C LEU A 119 -7.20 -14.16 17.79
N MET A 120 -6.45 -14.61 16.79
CA MET A 120 -6.46 -16.00 16.35
C MET A 120 -5.46 -16.90 17.11
N GLN A 121 -4.92 -16.42 18.23
CA GLN A 121 -3.97 -17.15 19.09
C GLN A 121 -2.75 -17.71 18.36
N ARG A 122 -2.41 -17.14 17.20
CA ARG A 122 -1.15 -17.44 16.52
C ARG A 122 -0.06 -16.57 17.16
N SER A 123 0.92 -17.23 17.79
CA SER A 123 2.04 -16.57 18.48
C SER A 123 2.73 -15.58 17.54
N SER A 124 2.57 -14.28 17.79
CA SER A 124 3.36 -13.25 17.15
C SER A 124 4.64 -13.05 17.96
N SER A 125 5.77 -13.32 17.34
CA SER A 125 7.08 -13.07 17.96
C SER A 125 7.33 -11.55 18.09
N SER A 126 8.08 -11.14 19.11
CA SER A 126 8.52 -9.76 19.33
C SER A 126 9.30 -9.16 18.12
N ILE A 127 9.84 -10.01 17.27
CA ILE A 127 10.51 -9.68 16.00
C ILE A 127 9.54 -8.97 15.02
N PHE A 128 8.24 -9.22 15.14
CA PHE A 128 7.22 -8.64 14.26
C PHE A 128 7.17 -7.10 14.34
N LEU A 129 7.31 -6.52 15.53
CA LEU A 129 7.25 -5.06 15.72
C LEU A 129 8.43 -4.33 15.06
N GLY A 130 9.65 -4.84 15.22
CA GLY A 130 10.84 -4.24 14.59
C GLY A 130 10.80 -4.30 13.06
N ALA A 131 10.41 -5.46 12.53
CA ALA A 131 10.23 -5.66 11.10
C ALA A 131 9.14 -4.73 10.52
N SER A 132 8.04 -4.50 11.26
CA SER A 132 6.95 -3.63 10.82
C SER A 132 7.35 -2.15 10.73
N ILE A 133 8.17 -1.66 11.67
CA ILE A 133 8.68 -0.28 11.63
C ILE A 133 9.60 -0.10 10.43
N LEU A 134 10.52 -1.04 10.21
CA LEU A 134 11.43 -1.01 9.07
C LEU A 134 10.66 -1.06 7.74
N GLN A 135 9.66 -1.92 7.65
CA GLN A 135 8.76 -2.01 6.50
C GLN A 135 8.06 -0.67 6.24
N ALA A 136 7.52 -0.03 7.29
CA ALA A 136 6.84 1.25 7.16
C ALA A 136 7.75 2.34 6.61
N LEU A 137 9.00 2.43 7.10
CA LEU A 137 9.97 3.43 6.65
C LEU A 137 10.40 3.18 5.20
N ILE A 138 10.71 1.94 4.84
CA ILE A 138 11.12 1.58 3.47
C ILE A 138 9.96 1.84 2.49
N THR A 139 8.76 1.38 2.81
CA THR A 139 7.58 1.57 1.97
C THR A 139 7.23 3.04 1.81
N ALA A 140 7.33 3.85 2.88
CA ALA A 140 7.09 5.29 2.80
C ALA A 140 8.15 6.01 1.96
N GLY A 141 9.43 5.67 2.12
CA GLY A 141 10.54 6.25 1.35
C GLY A 141 10.38 5.97 -0.16
N VAL A 142 10.18 4.70 -0.51
CA VAL A 142 9.95 4.30 -1.92
C VAL A 142 8.66 4.92 -2.45
N GLY A 143 7.60 5.01 -1.63
CA GLY A 143 6.35 5.65 -1.99
C GLY A 143 6.53 7.11 -2.40
N VAL A 144 7.29 7.89 -1.62
CA VAL A 144 7.57 9.30 -1.96
C VAL A 144 8.33 9.41 -3.28
N LEU A 145 9.35 8.58 -3.49
CA LEU A 145 10.11 8.56 -4.75
C LEU A 145 9.20 8.22 -5.93
N PHE A 146 8.35 7.21 -5.77
CA PHE A 146 7.40 6.80 -6.80
C PHE A 146 6.42 7.94 -7.16
N PHE A 147 5.85 8.60 -6.16
CA PHE A 147 4.92 9.71 -6.38
C PHE A 147 5.63 10.95 -6.94
N ALA A 148 6.85 11.25 -6.51
CA ALA A 148 7.64 12.35 -7.07
C ALA A 148 7.94 12.13 -8.56
N CYS A 149 8.36 10.93 -8.95
CA CYS A 149 8.57 10.57 -10.36
C CYS A 149 7.28 10.68 -11.17
N PHE A 150 6.16 10.20 -10.63
CA PHE A 150 4.88 10.24 -11.31
C PHE A 150 4.36 11.68 -11.52
N ASP A 151 4.52 12.55 -10.52
CA ASP A 151 4.13 13.96 -10.64
C ASP A 151 5.02 14.71 -11.61
N SER A 152 6.32 14.44 -11.61
CA SER A 152 7.26 14.99 -12.60
C SER A 152 6.88 14.59 -14.02
N TYR A 153 6.51 13.33 -14.23
CA TYR A 153 6.06 12.83 -15.53
C TYR A 153 4.77 13.54 -15.99
N LYS A 154 3.80 13.72 -15.10
CA LYS A 154 2.58 14.48 -15.40
C LYS A 154 2.86 15.92 -15.78
N ARG A 155 3.74 16.62 -15.06
CA ARG A 155 4.11 18.01 -15.37
C ARG A 155 4.74 18.14 -16.78
N ILE A 156 5.57 17.19 -17.17
CA ILE A 156 6.19 17.17 -18.51
C ILE A 156 5.13 16.99 -19.61
N GLN A 157 4.13 16.12 -19.40
CA GLN A 157 3.05 15.93 -20.38
C GLN A 157 2.15 17.15 -20.52
N THR A 158 1.85 17.83 -19.41
CA THR A 158 1.00 19.05 -19.44
C THR A 158 1.72 20.19 -20.17
N ASN A 159 3.05 20.34 -20.00
CA ASN A 159 3.85 21.35 -20.70
C ASN A 159 4.04 21.08 -22.19
N LYS A 160 3.88 19.84 -22.66
CA LYS A 160 3.94 19.50 -24.11
C LYS A 160 2.60 19.67 -24.83
N ALA A 161 1.51 19.87 -24.10
CA ALA A 161 0.16 20.04 -24.64
C ALA A 161 -0.24 21.52 -24.81
N HIS A 162 0.62 22.44 -24.39
CA HIS A 162 0.58 23.90 -24.67
C HIS A 162 1.68 24.28 -25.65
#